data_4961a6634ad205ecb63ef8124176f39e
#
_entry.id   4961a6634ad205ecb63ef8124176f39e
#
_cell.length_a   1.000
_cell.length_b   1.000
_cell.length_c   1.000
_cell.angle_alpha   90.00
_cell.angle_beta   90.00
_cell.angle_gamma   90.00
#
_symmetry.space_group_name_H-M   'P 1'
#
loop_
_entity.id
_entity.type
_entity.pdbx_description
1 polymer ?
#
loop_
_entity_poly.entity_id
_entity_poly.type
_entity_poly.pdbx_seq_one_letter_code
_entity_poly.pdbx_strand_id
1 'polypeptide(L)'
;MRLIQYLAVFAGWMMVGNSMAEPAALVQPAEVDTMTMSQDARCHQVLVTCVINGVPMRMMLDTGATNTVLHTESLSKLKNPQQMDTRNINFSGNAKERPDVYLLNIKFADVRVKSHPVMVLNIDGARNMMEEKIDGILGMDLLGAMPFTFDISNGKMYWGLPEGKLRLVPLSGERDAAGRMFPVVQSEGATHEILLDSGATVTRLPESAWPAGTAHETALSVGDINEQTAMTVKVGTPATMTLAPGVSVEGVTPVFCSEEDRSMLGMDVISRVRLIHLPSSHNPAGYFYLAL
;
A
#
# COMPACT_ATOMS: atom_id res chain seq x y z
N MET A 1 -16.37 -17.80 6.79
CA MET A 1 -16.03 -16.44 7.24
C MET A 1 -14.92 -15.96 6.35
N ARG A 2 -15.25 -15.19 5.31
CA ARG A 2 -14.33 -14.83 4.23
C ARG A 2 -14.08 -13.33 4.33
N LEU A 3 -13.05 -12.96 5.06
CA LEU A 3 -12.59 -11.57 5.15
C LEU A 3 -11.19 -11.48 4.56
N ILE A 4 -10.96 -10.46 3.78
CA ILE A 4 -9.67 -10.04 3.24
C ILE A 4 -9.21 -10.79 1.99
N GLN A 5 -9.98 -10.73 0.92
CA GLN A 5 -9.52 -11.09 -0.44
C GLN A 5 -9.75 -9.99 -1.48
N TYR A 6 -9.97 -8.73 -1.10
CA TYR A 6 -10.50 -7.75 -2.05
C TYR A 6 -9.52 -6.80 -2.70
N LEU A 7 -8.22 -6.88 -2.42
CA LEU A 7 -7.21 -6.09 -3.13
C LEU A 7 -6.32 -6.89 -4.08
N ALA A 8 -6.57 -8.19 -4.24
CA ALA A 8 -5.75 -9.07 -5.08
C ALA A 8 -6.28 -9.24 -6.51
N VAL A 9 -6.91 -8.24 -7.13
CA VAL A 9 -7.75 -8.52 -8.31
C VAL A 9 -7.34 -7.83 -9.59
N PHE A 10 -6.12 -7.40 -9.80
CA PHE A 10 -5.80 -6.81 -11.12
C PHE A 10 -4.40 -7.09 -11.66
N ALA A 11 -4.02 -8.35 -11.72
CA ALA A 11 -2.84 -8.77 -12.49
C ALA A 11 -3.21 -9.07 -13.96
N GLY A 12 -3.80 -8.13 -14.67
CA GLY A 12 -4.23 -8.45 -16.04
C GLY A 12 -4.40 -7.27 -16.99
N TRP A 13 -4.02 -6.08 -16.59
CA TRP A 13 -4.42 -4.88 -17.30
C TRP A 13 -3.31 -3.99 -17.82
N MET A 14 -2.32 -4.54 -18.46
CA MET A 14 -1.36 -3.71 -19.21
C MET A 14 -1.17 -4.21 -20.62
N MET A 15 -2.17 -4.06 -21.47
CA MET A 15 -1.97 -4.05 -22.92
C MET A 15 -3.06 -3.18 -23.59
N VAL A 16 -3.16 -1.91 -23.25
CA VAL A 16 -3.77 -0.93 -24.16
C VAL A 16 -2.98 0.38 -24.09
N GLY A 17 -2.21 0.63 -25.14
CA GLY A 17 -1.77 1.96 -25.53
C GLY A 17 -0.67 2.58 -24.66
N ASN A 18 0.58 2.40 -25.08
CA ASN A 18 1.72 3.17 -24.66
C ASN A 18 1.46 4.68 -24.77
N SER A 19 1.02 5.30 -23.69
CA SER A 19 1.49 6.63 -23.39
C SER A 19 2.49 6.43 -22.24
N MET A 20 3.70 6.01 -22.62
CA MET A 20 4.85 6.04 -21.73
C MET A 20 4.98 7.49 -21.27
N ALA A 21 4.67 7.77 -19.99
CA ALA A 21 5.19 8.96 -19.37
C ALA A 21 6.71 8.94 -19.59
N GLU A 22 7.27 9.99 -20.17
CA GLU A 22 8.74 10.13 -20.24
C GLU A 22 9.30 9.86 -18.85
N PRO A 23 10.40 9.08 -18.73
CA PRO A 23 11.03 8.85 -17.45
C PRO A 23 11.27 10.22 -16.83
N ALA A 24 10.61 10.50 -15.71
CA ALA A 24 10.79 11.73 -14.98
C ALA A 24 12.29 11.85 -14.71
N ALA A 25 12.91 12.90 -15.24
CA ALA A 25 14.25 13.29 -14.84
C ALA A 25 14.26 13.27 -13.31
N LEU A 26 15.35 12.78 -12.71
CA LEU A 26 15.58 12.77 -11.25
C LEU A 26 15.14 14.12 -10.68
N VAL A 27 13.90 14.19 -10.26
CA VAL A 27 13.30 15.39 -9.70
C VAL A 27 13.88 15.53 -8.32
N GLN A 28 14.39 16.72 -8.00
CA GLN A 28 14.79 17.05 -6.64
C GLN A 28 13.64 16.72 -5.69
N PRO A 29 13.91 16.13 -4.54
CA PRO A 29 12.87 15.68 -3.61
C PRO A 29 12.00 16.88 -3.21
N ALA A 30 10.79 16.93 -3.73
CA ALA A 30 9.78 17.77 -3.13
C ALA A 30 9.41 17.12 -1.80
N GLU A 31 9.66 17.80 -0.69
CA GLU A 31 9.14 17.41 0.61
C GLU A 31 7.62 17.41 0.48
N VAL A 32 7.02 16.22 0.43
CA VAL A 32 5.57 16.10 0.45
C VAL A 32 5.16 16.39 1.88
N ASP A 33 4.27 17.35 2.03
CA ASP A 33 3.67 17.67 3.33
C ASP A 33 3.05 16.39 3.90
N THR A 34 3.82 15.72 4.75
CA THR A 34 3.33 14.56 5.50
C THR A 34 2.40 15.12 6.55
N MET A 35 1.12 15.16 6.20
CA MET A 35 0.15 15.52 7.21
C MET A 35 0.19 14.51 8.34
N THR A 36 0.11 15.05 9.51
CA THR A 36 -0.06 14.40 10.80
C THR A 36 -0.73 13.03 10.64
N MET A 37 0.07 12.01 10.85
CA MET A 37 -0.44 10.65 11.05
C MET A 37 -1.53 10.73 12.10
N SER A 38 -2.67 10.08 11.91
CA SER A 38 -3.69 10.02 12.94
C SER A 38 -3.03 9.54 14.23
N GLN A 39 -3.31 10.20 15.35
CA GLN A 39 -2.65 9.94 16.64
C GLN A 39 -3.02 8.60 17.28
N ASP A 40 -3.80 7.76 16.62
CA ASP A 40 -3.86 6.36 17.02
C ASP A 40 -2.49 5.75 16.78
N ALA A 41 -1.77 5.44 17.85
CA ALA A 41 -0.43 4.86 17.84
C ALA A 41 -0.33 3.54 17.05
N ARG A 42 -1.42 3.06 16.50
CA ARG A 42 -1.55 1.85 15.71
C ARG A 42 -1.72 2.09 14.20
N CYS A 43 -2.06 3.32 13.79
CA CYS A 43 -2.33 3.66 12.39
C CYS A 43 -1.32 4.69 11.89
N HIS A 44 -0.28 4.24 11.22
CA HIS A 44 0.77 5.10 10.67
C HIS A 44 0.66 5.27 9.15
N GLN A 45 -0.58 5.17 8.58
CA GLN A 45 -0.78 5.28 7.14
C GLN A 45 -0.30 6.63 6.61
N VAL A 46 0.31 6.58 5.43
CA VAL A 46 0.80 7.78 4.74
C VAL A 46 -0.32 8.37 3.91
N LEU A 47 -0.67 9.63 4.19
CA LEU A 47 -1.70 10.38 3.48
C LEU A 47 -1.08 11.52 2.69
N VAL A 48 -1.52 11.70 1.45
CA VAL A 48 -1.09 12.79 0.59
C VAL A 48 -2.29 13.50 -0.04
N THR A 49 -2.10 14.74 -0.44
CA THR A 49 -3.11 15.47 -1.23
C THR A 49 -2.77 15.36 -2.71
N CYS A 50 -3.68 14.77 -3.48
CA CYS A 50 -3.62 14.73 -4.94
C CYS A 50 -4.66 15.68 -5.53
N VAL A 51 -4.42 16.17 -6.75
CA VAL A 51 -5.42 16.91 -7.51
C VAL A 51 -5.98 16.00 -8.59
N ILE A 52 -7.25 15.60 -8.46
CA ILE A 52 -7.95 14.71 -9.38
C ILE A 52 -8.98 15.51 -10.17
N ASN A 53 -8.85 15.58 -11.49
CA ASN A 53 -9.67 16.44 -12.37
C ASN A 53 -9.81 17.88 -11.86
N GLY A 54 -8.74 18.43 -11.29
CA GLY A 54 -8.71 19.79 -10.74
C GLY A 54 -9.24 19.95 -9.31
N VAL A 55 -9.67 18.85 -8.66
CA VAL A 55 -10.18 18.85 -7.29
C VAL A 55 -9.12 18.25 -6.35
N PRO A 56 -8.70 18.95 -5.28
CA PRO A 56 -7.84 18.37 -4.27
C PRO A 56 -8.56 17.27 -3.51
N MET A 57 -7.90 16.13 -3.39
CA MET A 57 -8.40 14.93 -2.74
C MET A 57 -7.36 14.32 -1.82
N ARG A 58 -7.79 13.82 -0.69
CA ARG A 58 -6.96 13.18 0.31
C ARG A 58 -6.84 11.70 0.03
N MET A 59 -5.63 11.23 -0.28
CA MET A 59 -5.38 9.86 -0.70
C MET A 59 -4.44 9.15 0.28
N MET A 60 -4.74 7.88 0.59
CA MET A 60 -3.83 6.99 1.31
C MET A 60 -2.87 6.34 0.31
N LEU A 61 -1.59 6.24 0.65
CA LEU A 61 -0.60 5.49 -0.11
C LEU A 61 -0.60 4.02 0.31
N ASP A 62 -0.80 3.13 -0.65
CA ASP A 62 -0.99 1.71 -0.38
C ASP A 62 -0.15 0.85 -1.34
N THR A 63 0.99 0.34 -0.83
CA THR A 63 1.87 -0.55 -1.61
C THR A 63 1.30 -1.96 -1.75
N GLY A 64 0.28 -2.32 -0.98
CA GLY A 64 -0.47 -3.57 -1.09
C GLY A 64 -1.61 -3.51 -2.11
N ALA A 65 -2.05 -2.31 -2.51
CA ALA A 65 -3.08 -2.12 -3.52
C ALA A 65 -2.50 -2.21 -4.93
N THR A 66 -3.14 -2.98 -5.80
CA THR A 66 -2.76 -3.07 -7.23
C THR A 66 -3.18 -1.82 -8.00
N ASN A 67 -4.33 -1.26 -7.66
CA ASN A 67 -4.97 -0.17 -8.40
C ASN A 67 -5.32 1.00 -7.50
N THR A 68 -5.30 2.17 -8.12
CA THR A 68 -5.82 3.39 -7.50
C THR A 68 -7.35 3.33 -7.42
N VAL A 69 -7.87 3.70 -6.25
CA VAL A 69 -9.30 3.66 -5.92
C VAL A 69 -9.77 5.03 -5.46
N LEU A 70 -10.93 5.47 -5.93
CA LEU A 70 -11.65 6.63 -5.44
C LEU A 70 -12.89 6.16 -4.67
N HIS A 71 -13.18 6.79 -3.53
CA HIS A 71 -14.41 6.50 -2.80
C HIS A 71 -15.64 6.99 -3.56
N THR A 72 -16.73 6.23 -3.49
CA THR A 72 -18.00 6.54 -4.19
C THR A 72 -18.50 7.95 -3.92
N GLU A 73 -18.48 8.44 -2.68
CA GLU A 73 -18.87 9.82 -2.36
C GLU A 73 -17.94 10.86 -3.00
N SER A 74 -16.62 10.55 -3.08
CA SER A 74 -15.64 11.49 -3.62
C SER A 74 -15.77 11.67 -5.13
N LEU A 75 -16.36 10.71 -5.84
CA LEU A 75 -16.69 10.86 -7.24
C LEU A 75 -17.64 12.03 -7.50
N SER A 76 -18.58 12.30 -6.58
CA SER A 76 -19.54 13.41 -6.69
C SER A 76 -18.90 14.79 -6.66
N LYS A 77 -17.65 14.89 -6.16
CA LYS A 77 -16.88 16.16 -6.17
C LYS A 77 -16.37 16.51 -7.58
N LEU A 78 -16.32 15.53 -8.48
CA LEU A 78 -15.80 15.70 -9.84
C LEU A 78 -16.90 16.18 -10.80
N LYS A 79 -16.52 17.11 -11.70
CA LYS A 79 -17.42 17.58 -12.76
C LYS A 79 -17.28 16.64 -13.97
N ASN A 80 -18.36 15.99 -14.33
CA ASN A 80 -18.48 15.15 -15.55
C ASN A 80 -17.30 14.16 -15.71
N PRO A 81 -17.03 13.28 -14.73
CA PRO A 81 -15.97 12.30 -14.88
C PRO A 81 -16.34 11.32 -16.00
N GLN A 82 -15.36 10.96 -16.85
CA GLN A 82 -15.56 10.03 -17.95
C GLN A 82 -15.56 8.60 -17.44
N GLN A 83 -16.72 7.96 -17.44
CA GLN A 83 -16.83 6.53 -17.12
C GLN A 83 -16.30 5.69 -18.29
N MET A 84 -15.56 4.65 -17.96
CA MET A 84 -15.04 3.69 -18.92
C MET A 84 -16.02 2.54 -19.13
N ASP A 85 -16.21 2.11 -20.37
CA ASP A 85 -17.00 0.90 -20.65
C ASP A 85 -16.20 -0.35 -20.25
N THR A 86 -16.64 -1.01 -19.17
CA THR A 86 -16.00 -2.18 -18.60
C THR A 86 -16.65 -3.50 -19.01
N ARG A 87 -17.64 -3.50 -19.92
CA ARG A 87 -18.40 -4.71 -20.29
C ARG A 87 -17.54 -5.84 -20.83
N ASN A 88 -16.47 -5.51 -21.52
CA ASN A 88 -15.54 -6.48 -22.12
C ASN A 88 -14.29 -6.74 -21.26
N ILE A 89 -14.32 -6.29 -20.02
CA ILE A 89 -13.17 -6.44 -19.12
C ILE A 89 -13.45 -7.58 -18.15
N ASN A 90 -12.53 -8.50 -18.10
CA ASN A 90 -12.57 -9.57 -17.11
C ASN A 90 -11.91 -9.06 -15.81
N PHE A 91 -12.71 -8.89 -14.78
CA PHE A 91 -12.21 -8.64 -13.44
C PHE A 91 -11.93 -9.99 -12.77
N SER A 92 -10.67 -10.29 -12.47
CA SER A 92 -10.31 -11.47 -11.71
C SER A 92 -10.48 -11.16 -10.23
N GLY A 93 -11.33 -11.87 -9.51
CA GLY A 93 -11.52 -11.78 -8.06
C GLY A 93 -12.96 -12.03 -7.62
N ASN A 94 -13.12 -12.14 -6.31
CA ASN A 94 -14.40 -12.42 -5.66
C ASN A 94 -15.25 -11.16 -5.41
N ALA A 95 -15.07 -10.09 -6.17
CA ALA A 95 -15.90 -8.90 -6.04
C ALA A 95 -17.37 -9.28 -6.29
N LYS A 96 -18.23 -9.03 -5.32
CA LYS A 96 -19.69 -9.27 -5.43
C LYS A 96 -20.29 -8.46 -6.55
N GLU A 97 -19.70 -7.30 -6.88
CA GLU A 97 -20.11 -6.38 -7.93
C GLU A 97 -18.90 -5.93 -8.73
N ARG A 98 -19.10 -5.65 -10.01
CA ARG A 98 -18.06 -5.04 -10.85
C ARG A 98 -17.87 -3.59 -10.43
N PRO A 99 -16.63 -3.16 -10.17
CA PRO A 99 -16.39 -1.75 -9.87
C PRO A 99 -16.62 -0.90 -11.13
N ASP A 100 -17.16 0.28 -10.93
CA ASP A 100 -17.12 1.31 -11.95
C ASP A 100 -15.68 1.81 -12.11
N VAL A 101 -15.27 2.07 -13.35
CA VAL A 101 -13.95 2.61 -13.68
C VAL A 101 -14.11 3.94 -14.40
N TYR A 102 -13.34 4.93 -13.98
CA TYR A 102 -13.33 6.26 -14.56
C TYR A 102 -11.95 6.65 -15.05
N LEU A 103 -11.87 7.33 -16.19
CA LEU A 103 -10.63 7.91 -16.70
C LEU A 103 -10.45 9.30 -16.08
N LEU A 104 -9.48 9.42 -15.19
CA LEU A 104 -9.26 10.63 -14.42
C LEU A 104 -7.85 11.20 -14.66
N ASN A 105 -7.73 12.52 -14.61
CA ASN A 105 -6.44 13.20 -14.63
C ASN A 105 -5.97 13.37 -13.18
N ILE A 106 -4.80 12.87 -12.89
CA ILE A 106 -4.24 12.89 -11.53
C ILE A 106 -2.96 13.70 -11.54
N LYS A 107 -2.85 14.63 -10.58
CA LYS A 107 -1.63 15.39 -10.32
C LYS A 107 -1.27 15.22 -8.84
N PHE A 108 -0.03 14.83 -8.58
CA PHE A 108 0.56 14.80 -7.25
C PHE A 108 2.07 15.06 -7.38
N ALA A 109 2.61 15.83 -6.46
CA ALA A 109 3.92 16.44 -6.63
C ALA A 109 4.05 17.07 -8.05
N ASP A 110 5.13 16.79 -8.75
CA ASP A 110 5.36 17.26 -10.12
C ASP A 110 4.84 16.30 -11.21
N VAL A 111 4.26 15.19 -10.79
CA VAL A 111 3.74 14.15 -11.72
C VAL A 111 2.33 14.48 -12.16
N ARG A 112 2.08 14.33 -13.45
CA ARG A 112 0.76 14.50 -14.07
C ARG A 112 0.45 13.28 -14.93
N VAL A 113 -0.58 12.57 -14.56
CA VAL A 113 -1.08 11.42 -15.33
C VAL A 113 -2.43 11.79 -15.93
N LYS A 114 -2.59 11.60 -17.24
CA LYS A 114 -3.84 11.88 -17.95
C LYS A 114 -4.60 10.60 -18.20
N SER A 115 -5.93 10.68 -18.07
CA SER A 115 -6.85 9.58 -18.41
C SER A 115 -6.46 8.25 -17.74
N HIS A 116 -6.02 8.32 -16.48
CA HIS A 116 -5.69 7.13 -15.71
C HIS A 116 -6.98 6.39 -15.31
N PRO A 117 -7.06 5.05 -15.49
CA PRO A 117 -8.22 4.29 -15.05
C PRO A 117 -8.21 4.18 -13.52
N VAL A 118 -9.24 4.72 -12.88
CA VAL A 118 -9.44 4.71 -11.43
C VAL A 118 -10.70 3.93 -11.11
N MET A 119 -10.60 2.98 -10.21
CA MET A 119 -11.75 2.23 -9.72
C MET A 119 -12.55 3.08 -8.74
N VAL A 120 -13.88 2.97 -8.76
CA VAL A 120 -14.75 3.61 -7.78
C VAL A 120 -15.39 2.54 -6.92
N LEU A 121 -15.08 2.58 -5.63
CA LEU A 121 -15.53 1.60 -4.63
C LEU A 121 -16.01 2.30 -3.37
N ASN A 122 -16.86 1.64 -2.61
CA ASN A 122 -17.06 1.99 -1.21
C ASN A 122 -15.82 1.56 -0.41
N ILE A 123 -15.13 2.51 0.21
CA ILE A 123 -13.98 2.28 1.07
C ILE A 123 -14.23 2.72 2.51
N ASP A 124 -15.49 2.65 2.96
CA ASP A 124 -15.85 3.07 4.32
C ASP A 124 -15.12 2.29 5.41
N GLY A 125 -14.78 1.03 5.17
CA GLY A 125 -13.94 0.27 6.09
C GLY A 125 -12.60 0.96 6.37
N ALA A 126 -11.87 1.32 5.31
CA ALA A 126 -10.61 2.06 5.43
C ALA A 126 -10.82 3.46 6.03
N ARG A 127 -11.86 4.18 5.59
CA ARG A 127 -12.18 5.55 6.08
C ARG A 127 -12.53 5.59 7.57
N ASN A 128 -13.22 4.56 8.07
CA ASN A 128 -13.63 4.49 9.47
C ASN A 128 -12.49 4.11 10.42
N MET A 129 -11.41 3.52 9.91
CA MET A 129 -10.21 3.24 10.69
C MET A 129 -9.32 4.47 10.91
N MET A 130 -9.56 5.53 10.14
CA MET A 130 -8.75 6.75 10.15
C MET A 130 -9.48 7.90 10.82
N GLU A 131 -8.75 8.76 11.53
CA GLU A 131 -9.32 10.00 12.08
C GLU A 131 -9.74 10.94 10.96
N GLU A 132 -8.93 11.06 9.92
CA GLU A 132 -9.20 11.89 8.76
C GLU A 132 -9.85 11.07 7.64
N LYS A 133 -11.01 11.54 7.15
CA LYS A 133 -11.65 10.89 6.00
C LYS A 133 -10.82 11.04 4.74
N ILE A 134 -10.39 9.91 4.19
CA ILE A 134 -9.74 9.87 2.88
C ILE A 134 -10.77 9.87 1.74
N ASP A 135 -10.34 10.39 0.59
CA ASP A 135 -11.12 10.37 -0.65
C ASP A 135 -10.85 9.12 -1.48
N GLY A 136 -9.71 8.47 -1.25
CA GLY A 136 -9.31 7.31 -2.02
C GLY A 136 -7.96 6.74 -1.59
N ILE A 137 -7.48 5.81 -2.40
CA ILE A 137 -6.24 5.05 -2.21
C ILE A 137 -5.41 5.17 -3.49
N LEU A 138 -4.12 5.50 -3.37
CA LEU A 138 -3.14 5.41 -4.44
C LEU A 138 -2.48 4.04 -4.41
N GLY A 139 -2.68 3.25 -5.45
CA GLY A 139 -2.10 1.92 -5.60
C GLY A 139 -0.79 1.90 -6.39
N MET A 140 -0.24 0.70 -6.56
CA MET A 140 1.02 0.47 -7.26
C MET A 140 0.95 0.78 -8.77
N ASP A 141 -0.24 0.85 -9.35
CA ASP A 141 -0.46 1.33 -10.72
C ASP A 141 0.06 2.76 -10.95
N LEU A 142 0.08 3.58 -9.91
CA LEU A 142 0.68 4.93 -9.92
C LEU A 142 2.01 4.97 -9.15
N LEU A 143 2.05 4.39 -7.95
CA LEU A 143 3.24 4.42 -7.10
C LEU A 143 4.42 3.68 -7.73
N GLY A 144 4.15 2.56 -8.43
CA GLY A 144 5.18 1.75 -9.08
C GLY A 144 5.95 2.44 -10.20
N ALA A 145 5.38 3.50 -10.78
CA ALA A 145 6.04 4.28 -11.83
C ALA A 145 7.01 5.36 -11.30
N MET A 146 7.08 5.56 -9.97
CA MET A 146 7.78 6.68 -9.37
C MET A 146 8.74 6.28 -8.27
N PRO A 147 9.88 6.98 -8.14
CA PRO A 147 10.71 6.83 -6.96
C PRO A 147 10.03 7.51 -5.76
N PHE A 148 10.01 6.82 -4.62
CA PHE A 148 9.57 7.39 -3.35
C PHE A 148 10.35 6.83 -2.17
N THR A 149 10.34 7.58 -1.09
CA THR A 149 10.94 7.17 0.18
C THR A 149 9.95 7.38 1.31
N PHE A 150 9.68 6.34 2.08
CA PHE A 150 8.98 6.43 3.36
C PHE A 150 10.02 6.54 4.48
N ASP A 151 10.06 7.68 5.14
CA ASP A 151 10.87 7.95 6.33
C ASP A 151 9.93 8.34 7.48
N ILE A 152 9.01 7.41 7.79
CA ILE A 152 7.86 7.64 8.66
C ILE A 152 8.31 7.93 10.10
N SER A 153 9.37 7.27 10.56
CA SER A 153 9.96 7.53 11.89
C SER A 153 10.37 8.99 12.09
N ASN A 154 10.69 9.70 10.99
CA ASN A 154 10.99 11.13 10.98
C ASN A 154 9.80 11.98 10.53
N GLY A 155 8.61 11.40 10.38
CA GLY A 155 7.39 12.09 9.92
C GLY A 155 7.47 12.59 8.49
N LYS A 156 8.27 11.94 7.62
CA LYS A 156 8.54 12.42 6.27
C LYS A 156 8.27 11.38 5.20
N MET A 157 7.90 11.88 4.04
CA MET A 157 7.87 11.13 2.79
C MET A 157 8.53 11.98 1.71
N TYR A 158 9.24 11.34 0.83
CA TYR A 158 9.91 12.00 -0.30
C TYR A 158 9.45 11.36 -1.61
N TRP A 159 9.14 12.20 -2.59
CA TRP A 159 9.10 11.77 -3.97
C TRP A 159 10.52 11.79 -4.51
N GLY A 160 11.12 10.61 -4.70
CA GLY A 160 12.53 10.46 -5.02
C GLY A 160 13.36 9.95 -3.85
N LEU A 161 14.65 10.23 -3.90
CA LEU A 161 15.62 9.90 -2.86
C LEU A 161 15.87 11.11 -1.96
N PRO A 162 15.98 10.94 -0.65
CA PRO A 162 16.41 12.01 0.24
C PRO A 162 17.89 12.38 -0.06
N GLU A 163 18.25 13.62 0.26
CA GLU A 163 19.63 14.07 0.11
C GLU A 163 20.58 13.31 1.05
N GLY A 164 21.83 13.15 0.59
CA GLY A 164 22.91 12.56 1.36
C GLY A 164 23.37 11.20 0.83
N LYS A 165 24.37 10.63 1.52
CA LYS A 165 24.88 9.29 1.20
C LYS A 165 24.01 8.25 1.90
N LEU A 166 23.34 7.43 1.12
CA LEU A 166 22.53 6.32 1.61
C LEU A 166 23.22 5.00 1.27
N ARG A 167 23.22 4.11 2.25
CA ARG A 167 23.53 2.71 2.00
C ARG A 167 22.22 1.97 1.77
N LEU A 168 21.98 1.55 0.53
CA LEU A 168 20.77 0.83 0.14
C LEU A 168 20.98 -0.66 0.27
N VAL A 169 20.07 -1.31 1.00
CA VAL A 169 20.00 -2.77 1.14
C VAL A 169 18.74 -3.24 0.41
N PRO A 170 18.84 -4.05 -0.65
CA PRO A 170 17.69 -4.49 -1.40
C PRO A 170 16.81 -5.42 -0.55
N LEU A 171 15.49 -5.27 -0.65
CA LEU A 171 14.55 -6.28 -0.19
C LEU A 171 14.56 -7.45 -1.17
N SER A 172 14.90 -8.63 -0.68
CA SER A 172 14.84 -9.86 -1.47
C SER A 172 13.41 -10.41 -1.45
N GLY A 173 12.91 -10.88 -2.59
CA GLY A 173 11.58 -11.46 -2.71
C GLY A 173 11.00 -11.32 -4.10
N GLU A 174 9.78 -11.75 -4.27
CA GLU A 174 9.06 -11.70 -5.53
C GLU A 174 8.23 -10.43 -5.69
N ARG A 175 7.83 -10.16 -6.91
CA ARG A 175 6.89 -9.10 -7.27
C ARG A 175 5.86 -9.63 -8.23
N ASP A 176 4.65 -9.18 -8.04
CA ASP A 176 3.61 -9.51 -9.00
C ASP A 176 3.60 -8.55 -10.22
N ALA A 177 2.73 -8.84 -11.16
CA ALA A 177 2.60 -8.03 -12.38
C ALA A 177 2.14 -6.59 -12.13
N ALA A 178 1.54 -6.31 -10.98
CA ALA A 178 1.15 -4.97 -10.56
C ALA A 178 2.27 -4.19 -9.86
N GLY A 179 3.41 -4.85 -9.59
CA GLY A 179 4.56 -4.25 -8.93
C GLY A 179 4.53 -4.31 -7.40
N ARG A 180 3.55 -5.02 -6.82
CA ARG A 180 3.54 -5.24 -5.38
C ARG A 180 4.69 -6.15 -4.99
N MET A 181 5.34 -5.84 -3.88
CA MET A 181 6.51 -6.57 -3.38
C MET A 181 6.11 -7.59 -2.33
N PHE A 182 6.67 -8.79 -2.46
CA PHE A 182 6.56 -9.88 -1.49
C PHE A 182 7.95 -10.18 -0.94
N PRO A 183 8.45 -9.37 0.02
CA PRO A 183 9.76 -9.62 0.60
C PRO A 183 9.79 -10.93 1.36
N VAL A 184 10.97 -11.56 1.33
CA VAL A 184 11.30 -12.71 2.16
C VAL A 184 11.87 -12.18 3.48
N VAL A 185 11.13 -12.34 4.56
CA VAL A 185 11.53 -11.93 5.91
C VAL A 185 11.84 -13.15 6.78
N GLN A 186 12.60 -12.95 7.86
CA GLN A 186 12.96 -14.01 8.80
C GLN A 186 12.52 -13.65 10.22
N SER A 187 11.99 -14.63 10.94
CA SER A 187 11.65 -14.52 12.35
C SER A 187 11.99 -15.82 13.07
N GLU A 188 12.78 -15.76 14.16
CA GLU A 188 13.16 -16.92 14.97
C GLU A 188 13.68 -18.11 14.13
N GLY A 189 14.40 -17.82 13.03
CA GLY A 189 14.94 -18.84 12.13
C GLY A 189 13.96 -19.38 11.06
N ALA A 190 12.69 -19.01 11.10
CA ALA A 190 11.74 -19.30 10.05
C ALA A 190 11.76 -18.18 8.99
N THR A 191 11.46 -18.56 7.73
CA THR A 191 11.46 -17.65 6.59
C THR A 191 10.04 -17.58 6.02
N HIS A 192 9.58 -16.34 5.73
CA HIS A 192 8.22 -16.07 5.24
C HIS A 192 8.26 -15.14 4.04
N GLU A 193 7.43 -15.43 3.05
CA GLU A 193 7.09 -14.48 2.00
C GLU A 193 5.84 -13.71 2.43
N ILE A 194 5.90 -12.38 2.41
CA ILE A 194 4.88 -11.52 3.00
C ILE A 194 4.65 -10.29 2.11
N LEU A 195 3.39 -9.90 1.87
CA LEU A 195 3.08 -8.69 1.10
C LEU A 195 3.55 -7.43 1.84
N LEU A 196 4.34 -6.59 1.21
CA LEU A 196 4.69 -5.26 1.70
C LEU A 196 3.48 -4.33 1.52
N ASP A 197 2.82 -3.99 2.62
CA ASP A 197 1.49 -3.36 2.59
C ASP A 197 1.41 -2.14 3.51
N SER A 198 1.63 -0.95 2.93
CA SER A 198 1.50 0.32 3.67
C SER A 198 0.04 0.72 3.93
N GLY A 199 -0.93 0.03 3.34
CA GLY A 199 -2.35 0.16 3.68
C GLY A 199 -2.75 -0.65 4.92
N ALA A 200 -1.96 -1.67 5.28
CA ALA A 200 -2.20 -2.45 6.49
C ALA A 200 -1.61 -1.75 7.73
N THR A 201 -2.41 -1.64 8.78
CA THR A 201 -1.96 -1.03 10.06
C THR A 201 -0.98 -1.93 10.80
N VAL A 202 -1.24 -3.23 10.79
CA VAL A 202 -0.50 -4.24 11.55
C VAL A 202 -0.02 -5.37 10.67
N THR A 203 1.12 -5.92 11.03
CA THR A 203 1.66 -7.12 10.39
C THR A 203 0.77 -8.33 10.70
N ARG A 204 0.47 -9.13 9.66
CA ARG A 204 -0.38 -10.31 9.77
C ARG A 204 0.33 -11.52 9.19
N LEU A 205 0.29 -12.61 9.96
CA LEU A 205 0.88 -13.90 9.61
C LEU A 205 -0.02 -15.03 10.10
N PRO A 206 -0.03 -16.22 9.45
CA PRO A 206 -0.61 -17.39 10.06
C PRO A 206 0.17 -17.78 11.33
N GLU A 207 -0.52 -18.37 12.30
CA GLU A 207 0.10 -18.77 13.59
C GLU A 207 1.29 -19.74 13.38
N SER A 208 1.19 -20.63 12.39
CA SER A 208 2.26 -21.56 12.02
C SER A 208 3.55 -20.87 11.54
N ALA A 209 3.41 -19.65 11.02
CA ALA A 209 4.52 -18.85 10.53
C ALA A 209 5.25 -18.04 11.63
N TRP A 210 4.82 -18.16 12.90
CA TRP A 210 5.41 -17.42 14.03
C TRP A 210 5.93 -18.35 15.12
N PRO A 211 7.19 -18.81 15.05
CA PRO A 211 7.74 -19.78 15.98
C PRO A 211 7.77 -19.33 17.44
N ALA A 212 7.78 -18.02 17.70
CA ALA A 212 7.69 -17.47 19.05
C ALA A 212 6.35 -17.74 19.75
N GLY A 213 5.33 -18.18 18.99
CA GLY A 213 4.04 -18.59 19.50
C GLY A 213 3.05 -17.47 19.79
N THR A 214 1.95 -17.82 20.45
CA THR A 214 0.87 -16.90 20.81
C THR A 214 1.14 -16.24 22.16
N ALA A 215 1.04 -14.91 22.24
CA ALA A 215 1.14 -14.16 23.49
C ALA A 215 -0.21 -14.10 24.21
N HIS A 216 -1.26 -13.66 23.50
CA HIS A 216 -2.59 -13.43 24.07
C HIS A 216 -3.65 -13.26 22.97
N GLU A 217 -4.90 -13.25 23.41
CA GLU A 217 -6.03 -12.83 22.58
C GLU A 217 -6.43 -11.40 22.94
N THR A 218 -6.81 -10.60 21.94
CA THR A 218 -7.27 -9.24 22.14
C THR A 218 -8.40 -8.90 21.17
N ALA A 219 -9.23 -7.95 21.56
CA ALA A 219 -10.25 -7.42 20.66
C ALA A 219 -9.60 -6.35 19.77
N LEU A 220 -9.66 -6.52 18.46
CA LEU A 220 -9.24 -5.53 17.48
C LEU A 220 -10.41 -5.21 16.55
N SER A 221 -10.48 -3.96 16.12
CA SER A 221 -11.22 -3.60 14.93
C SER A 221 -10.43 -4.03 13.73
N VAL A 222 -10.87 -5.09 13.08
CA VAL A 222 -10.31 -5.56 11.83
C VAL A 222 -11.25 -5.12 10.73
N GLY A 223 -10.73 -4.41 9.75
CA GLY A 223 -11.49 -3.96 8.60
C GLY A 223 -10.85 -4.45 7.31
N ASP A 224 -11.68 -4.70 6.33
CA ASP A 224 -11.27 -4.65 4.95
C ASP A 224 -11.55 -3.24 4.39
N ILE A 225 -11.34 -3.07 3.11
CA ILE A 225 -11.58 -1.78 2.44
C ILE A 225 -13.04 -1.32 2.55
N ASN A 226 -14.00 -2.23 2.69
CA ASN A 226 -15.43 -1.94 2.65
C ASN A 226 -16.07 -1.85 4.04
N GLU A 227 -15.67 -2.73 4.97
CA GLU A 227 -16.33 -2.91 6.26
C GLU A 227 -15.33 -3.00 7.40
N GLN A 228 -15.72 -2.51 8.55
CA GLN A 228 -14.99 -2.64 9.80
C GLN A 228 -15.79 -3.52 10.76
N THR A 229 -15.13 -4.54 11.31
CA THR A 229 -15.75 -5.46 12.27
C THR A 229 -14.85 -5.63 13.48
N ALA A 230 -15.41 -5.48 14.66
CA ALA A 230 -14.71 -5.84 15.90
C ALA A 230 -14.65 -7.36 16.02
N MET A 231 -13.47 -7.92 16.21
CA MET A 231 -13.28 -9.36 16.41
C MET A 231 -12.15 -9.63 17.40
N THR A 232 -12.23 -10.77 18.06
CA THR A 232 -11.12 -11.25 18.87
C THR A 232 -10.10 -11.90 17.96
N VAL A 233 -8.85 -11.46 18.10
CA VAL A 233 -7.70 -11.97 17.33
C VAL A 233 -6.63 -12.47 18.29
N LYS A 234 -5.86 -13.44 17.84
CA LYS A 234 -4.65 -13.86 18.53
C LYS A 234 -3.49 -12.98 18.08
N VAL A 235 -2.62 -12.64 19.01
CA VAL A 235 -1.42 -11.83 18.80
C VAL A 235 -0.18 -12.65 19.14
N GLY A 236 0.83 -12.59 18.31
CA GLY A 236 2.07 -13.31 18.51
C GLY A 236 2.90 -12.76 19.68
N THR A 237 3.73 -13.60 20.26
CA THR A 237 4.76 -13.18 21.22
C THR A 237 5.74 -12.23 20.52
N PRO A 238 6.16 -11.11 21.17
CA PRO A 238 7.13 -10.19 20.58
C PRO A 238 8.43 -10.90 20.18
N ALA A 239 8.83 -10.74 18.92
CA ALA A 239 10.08 -11.31 18.41
C ALA A 239 10.77 -10.35 17.42
N THR A 240 12.01 -10.67 17.06
CA THR A 240 12.77 -9.92 16.06
C THR A 240 12.44 -10.43 14.66
N MET A 241 12.08 -9.50 13.76
CA MET A 241 11.89 -9.77 12.34
C MET A 241 13.06 -9.16 11.54
N THR A 242 13.78 -9.98 10.81
CA THR A 242 14.84 -9.55 9.89
C THR A 242 14.26 -9.37 8.50
N LEU A 243 14.33 -8.15 7.99
CA LEU A 243 13.78 -7.74 6.69
C LEU A 243 14.80 -7.89 5.56
N ALA A 244 16.09 -7.69 5.87
CA ALA A 244 17.19 -7.82 4.94
C ALA A 244 18.50 -8.02 5.73
N PRO A 245 19.62 -8.41 5.09
CA PRO A 245 20.90 -8.57 5.77
C PRO A 245 21.32 -7.31 6.53
N GLY A 246 21.41 -7.43 7.86
CA GLY A 246 21.76 -6.33 8.75
C GLY A 246 20.63 -5.33 9.04
N VAL A 247 19.40 -5.62 8.65
CA VAL A 247 18.22 -4.79 8.95
C VAL A 247 17.18 -5.64 9.64
N SER A 248 16.96 -5.39 10.91
CA SER A 248 15.98 -6.11 11.73
C SER A 248 15.12 -5.12 12.53
N VAL A 249 13.90 -5.53 12.82
CA VAL A 249 12.94 -4.81 13.65
C VAL A 249 12.63 -5.68 14.87
N GLU A 250 12.92 -5.16 16.06
CA GLU A 250 12.70 -5.87 17.31
C GLU A 250 11.27 -5.68 17.82
N GLY A 251 10.77 -6.65 18.61
CA GLY A 251 9.48 -6.55 19.28
C GLY A 251 8.29 -6.48 18.31
N VAL A 252 8.38 -7.16 17.17
CA VAL A 252 7.23 -7.32 16.25
C VAL A 252 6.24 -8.28 16.88
N THR A 253 4.97 -7.89 16.91
CA THR A 253 3.85 -8.66 17.46
C THR A 253 2.77 -8.84 16.40
N PRO A 254 2.87 -9.86 15.52
CA PRO A 254 1.91 -10.01 14.43
C PRO A 254 0.52 -10.38 14.95
N VAL A 255 -0.49 -9.95 14.24
CA VAL A 255 -1.85 -10.47 14.38
C VAL A 255 -1.97 -11.74 13.57
N PHE A 256 -2.45 -12.82 14.18
CA PHE A 256 -2.61 -14.07 13.47
C PHE A 256 -3.86 -14.06 12.57
N CYS A 257 -3.70 -14.61 11.39
CA CYS A 257 -4.73 -14.81 10.40
C CYS A 257 -4.84 -16.30 10.01
N SER A 258 -5.82 -16.66 9.21
CA SER A 258 -5.92 -18.05 8.71
C SER A 258 -4.81 -18.35 7.70
N GLU A 259 -4.51 -19.66 7.51
CA GLU A 259 -3.52 -20.11 6.51
C GLU A 259 -3.89 -19.73 5.07
N GLU A 260 -5.19 -19.52 4.82
CA GLU A 260 -5.70 -19.12 3.51
C GLU A 260 -5.61 -17.62 3.26
N ASP A 261 -5.41 -16.83 4.32
CA ASP A 261 -5.29 -15.39 4.24
C ASP A 261 -3.87 -15.00 3.81
N ARG A 262 -3.77 -13.89 3.11
CA ARG A 262 -2.47 -13.35 2.72
C ARG A 262 -1.73 -12.75 3.92
N SER A 263 -0.48 -13.16 4.10
CA SER A 263 0.44 -12.51 5.02
C SER A 263 0.75 -11.08 4.57
N MET A 264 0.78 -10.13 5.49
CA MET A 264 1.00 -8.71 5.21
C MET A 264 2.00 -8.10 6.20
N LEU A 265 3.00 -7.40 5.69
CA LEU A 265 3.92 -6.58 6.46
C LEU A 265 3.33 -5.18 6.57
N GLY A 266 2.81 -4.84 7.73
CA GLY A 266 2.06 -3.61 7.97
C GLY A 266 2.92 -2.43 8.43
N MET A 267 2.25 -1.32 8.68
CA MET A 267 2.88 -0.07 9.11
C MET A 267 3.52 -0.14 10.49
N ASP A 268 3.13 -1.08 11.34
CA ASP A 268 3.79 -1.37 12.62
C ASP A 268 5.27 -1.76 12.46
N VAL A 269 5.64 -2.28 11.29
CA VAL A 269 7.02 -2.58 10.90
C VAL A 269 7.57 -1.56 9.90
N ILE A 270 6.82 -1.23 8.85
CA ILE A 270 7.25 -0.32 7.77
C ILE A 270 7.63 1.05 8.34
N SER A 271 6.87 1.58 9.30
CA SER A 271 7.13 2.89 9.91
C SER A 271 8.44 2.96 10.73
N ARG A 272 9.04 1.82 11.04
CA ARG A 272 10.27 1.71 11.87
C ARG A 272 11.53 1.61 11.03
N VAL A 273 11.40 1.58 9.72
CA VAL A 273 12.51 1.54 8.76
C VAL A 273 12.35 2.65 7.72
N ARG A 274 13.45 3.00 7.06
CA ARG A 274 13.37 3.88 5.88
C ARG A 274 13.25 3.02 4.63
N LEU A 275 12.06 3.01 4.06
CA LEU A 275 11.72 2.23 2.87
C LEU A 275 11.86 3.10 1.61
N ILE A 276 12.57 2.60 0.61
CA ILE A 276 12.78 3.29 -0.67
C ILE A 276 12.27 2.42 -1.81
N HIS A 277 11.51 3.01 -2.71
CA HIS A 277 11.13 2.43 -3.99
C HIS A 277 11.82 3.18 -5.13
N LEU A 278 12.46 2.43 -6.03
CA LEU A 278 13.07 2.95 -7.25
C LEU A 278 12.50 2.21 -8.46
N PRO A 279 11.76 2.88 -9.35
CA PRO A 279 11.32 2.26 -10.59
C PRO A 279 12.54 1.91 -11.45
N SER A 280 12.48 0.77 -12.14
CA SER A 280 13.56 0.32 -13.03
C SER A 280 13.11 0.49 -14.47
N SER A 281 14.01 0.99 -15.34
CA SER A 281 13.79 1.04 -16.79
C SER A 281 13.59 -0.34 -17.42
N HIS A 282 14.09 -1.41 -16.78
CA HIS A 282 14.00 -2.79 -17.24
C HIS A 282 12.91 -3.58 -16.52
N ASN A 283 12.40 -3.04 -15.42
CA ASN A 283 11.34 -3.64 -14.63
C ASN A 283 10.42 -2.53 -14.10
N PRO A 284 9.31 -2.24 -14.78
CA PRO A 284 8.40 -1.16 -14.38
C PRO A 284 7.82 -1.35 -12.97
N ALA A 285 7.86 -2.57 -12.43
CA ALA A 285 7.48 -2.83 -11.05
C ALA A 285 8.48 -2.24 -10.02
N GLY A 286 9.66 -1.79 -10.47
CA GLY A 286 10.65 -1.16 -9.59
C GLY A 286 11.33 -2.12 -8.62
N TYR A 287 12.13 -1.54 -7.73
CA TYR A 287 12.82 -2.24 -6.65
C TYR A 287 12.56 -1.55 -5.32
N PHE A 288 12.43 -2.37 -4.27
CA PHE A 288 12.36 -1.87 -2.90
C PHE A 288 13.69 -2.07 -2.18
N TYR A 289 14.10 -1.06 -1.42
CA TYR A 289 15.31 -1.03 -0.62
C TYR A 289 15.01 -0.54 0.78
N LEU A 290 15.85 -0.95 1.73
CA LEU A 290 15.96 -0.32 3.03
C LEU A 290 17.19 0.58 3.05
N ALA A 291 17.09 1.77 3.61
CA ALA A 291 18.22 2.67 3.79
C ALA A 291 18.74 2.63 5.23
N LEU A 292 20.07 2.50 5.35
CA LEU A 292 20.81 2.56 6.60
C LEU A 292 21.52 3.91 6.74
#